data_4d50fcf7dd0bf22f0241343ce6a838ab
#
_entry.id   4d50fcf7dd0bf22f0241343ce6a838ab
#
_cell.length_a   1.000
_cell.length_b   1.000
_cell.length_c   1.000
_cell.angle_alpha   90.00
_cell.angle_beta   90.00
_cell.angle_gamma   90.00
#
_symmetry.space_group_name_H-M   'P 1'
#
loop_
_entity.id
_entity.type
_entity.pdbx_description
1 polymer ?
#
loop_
_entity_poly.entity_id
_entity_poly.type
_entity_poly.pdbx_seq_one_letter_code
_entity_poly.pdbx_strand_id
1 'polypeptide(L)'
;LKKEDNKMQAVIETLFDACYLVGVVALGIIMIAKSHENKQYKLFGIMAVVLGLGDSFHLVPRAIALCTTGLENYTTALGIGKFITSITMTIFYIILYHIWRIRYNVKGQKNTTIAIYLLALLRIVLCFFPQNAWTSSAAPLSWGIYRNIPFTLMGILIIVLFYKSSREHNDKLFKNMWLTIVISFGFYIPVVLFADMVPMIGMLMIPKTLAYVWTVWIGYHAMKKEGK
;
A
#
# COMPACT_ATOMS: atom_id res chain seq x y z
N LEU A 1 -0.92 22.12 27.20
CA LEU A 1 0.12 21.22 26.68
C LEU A 1 -0.50 20.04 25.93
N LYS A 2 -1.18 19.08 26.59
CA LYS A 2 -1.72 17.86 25.92
C LYS A 2 -2.74 18.13 24.78
N LYS A 3 -3.52 19.20 24.85
CA LYS A 3 -4.49 19.61 23.83
C LYS A 3 -3.83 20.32 22.64
N GLU A 4 -2.74 21.02 22.88
CA GLU A 4 -1.92 21.67 21.83
C GLU A 4 -1.06 20.65 21.12
N ASP A 5 -0.47 19.70 21.84
CA ASP A 5 0.28 18.58 21.25
C ASP A 5 -0.59 17.76 20.31
N ASN A 6 -1.83 17.43 20.71
CA ASN A 6 -2.79 16.72 19.86
C ASN A 6 -3.19 17.52 18.60
N LYS A 7 -3.32 18.86 18.71
CA LYS A 7 -3.60 19.70 17.53
C LYS A 7 -2.43 19.73 16.56
N MET A 8 -1.22 19.88 17.07
CA MET A 8 -0.01 19.89 16.23
C MET A 8 0.17 18.56 15.51
N GLN A 9 -0.02 17.44 16.22
CA GLN A 9 0.02 16.10 15.62
C GLN A 9 -1.03 15.95 14.51
N ALA A 10 -2.27 16.38 14.74
CA ALA A 10 -3.35 16.32 13.75
C ALA A 10 -3.01 17.12 12.47
N VAL A 11 -2.45 18.31 12.62
CA VAL A 11 -2.04 19.16 11.48
C VAL A 11 -0.91 18.52 10.69
N ILE A 12 0.13 18.03 11.37
CA ILE A 12 1.27 17.37 10.71
C ILE A 12 0.82 16.11 9.97
N GLU A 13 0.02 15.27 10.60
CA GLU A 13 -0.52 14.05 10.00
C GLU A 13 -1.38 14.37 8.77
N THR A 14 -2.30 15.33 8.89
CA THR A 14 -3.17 15.76 7.77
C THR A 14 -2.37 16.32 6.60
N LEU A 15 -1.35 17.15 6.88
CA LEU A 15 -0.50 17.71 5.83
C LEU A 15 0.32 16.63 5.14
N PHE A 16 0.87 15.69 5.90
CA PHE A 16 1.60 14.54 5.35
C PHE A 16 0.70 13.70 4.45
N ASP A 17 -0.51 13.36 4.90
CA ASP A 17 -1.48 12.56 4.15
C ASP A 17 -1.89 13.27 2.86
N ALA A 18 -2.16 14.57 2.90
CA ALA A 18 -2.50 15.37 1.71
C ALA A 18 -1.34 15.41 0.71
N CYS A 19 -0.11 15.67 1.15
CA CYS A 19 1.08 15.65 0.30
C CYS A 19 1.32 14.28 -0.32
N TYR A 20 1.13 13.22 0.46
CA TYR A 20 1.23 11.83 0.00
C TYR A 20 0.21 11.53 -1.11
N LEU A 21 -1.07 11.75 -0.85
CA LEU A 21 -2.15 11.43 -1.78
C LEU A 21 -1.99 12.21 -3.10
N VAL A 22 -1.80 13.52 -3.02
CA VAL A 22 -1.60 14.37 -4.20
C VAL A 22 -0.35 13.96 -4.95
N GLY A 23 0.77 13.75 -4.25
CA GLY A 23 2.05 13.39 -4.87
C GLY A 23 2.00 12.06 -5.59
N VAL A 24 1.44 11.02 -4.97
CA VAL A 24 1.37 9.68 -5.56
C VAL A 24 0.41 9.64 -6.75
N VAL A 25 -0.77 10.27 -6.64
CA VAL A 25 -1.74 10.34 -7.74
C VAL A 25 -1.17 11.15 -8.91
N ALA A 26 -0.56 12.30 -8.64
CA ALA A 26 0.07 13.12 -9.68
C ALA A 26 1.19 12.36 -10.42
N LEU A 27 2.08 11.69 -9.68
CA LEU A 27 3.11 10.83 -10.28
C LEU A 27 2.49 9.71 -11.12
N GLY A 28 1.41 9.09 -10.63
CA GLY A 28 0.68 8.06 -11.36
C GLY A 28 0.12 8.56 -12.69
N ILE A 29 -0.56 9.71 -12.68
CA ILE A 29 -1.11 10.34 -13.88
C ILE A 29 0.00 10.71 -14.87
N ILE A 30 1.11 11.29 -14.38
CA ILE A 30 2.28 11.64 -15.21
C ILE A 30 2.85 10.38 -15.87
N MET A 31 2.96 9.27 -15.12
CA MET A 31 3.48 8.01 -15.66
C MET A 31 2.54 7.44 -16.72
N ILE A 32 1.22 7.47 -16.52
CA ILE A 32 0.25 7.02 -17.51
C ILE A 32 0.36 7.87 -18.79
N ALA A 33 0.38 9.20 -18.64
CA ALA A 33 0.43 10.13 -19.78
C ALA A 33 1.77 10.04 -20.56
N LYS A 34 2.90 9.84 -19.87
CA LYS A 34 4.24 9.82 -20.46
C LYS A 34 4.79 8.41 -20.70
N SER A 35 4.03 7.37 -20.42
CA SER A 35 4.46 5.99 -20.65
C SER A 35 4.60 5.64 -22.14
N HIS A 36 4.04 6.48 -23.03
CA HIS A 36 3.87 6.15 -24.43
C HIS A 36 3.26 4.74 -24.57
N GLU A 37 3.87 3.83 -25.33
CA GLU A 37 3.37 2.46 -25.46
C GLU A 37 4.01 1.48 -24.46
N ASN A 38 4.86 1.96 -23.55
CA ASN A 38 5.53 1.10 -22.58
C ASN A 38 4.57 0.62 -21.50
N LYS A 39 4.12 -0.63 -21.64
CA LYS A 39 3.15 -1.27 -20.71
C LYS A 39 3.63 -1.29 -19.25
N GLN A 40 4.93 -1.43 -19.02
CA GLN A 40 5.50 -1.46 -17.67
C GLN A 40 5.23 -0.15 -16.94
N TYR A 41 5.54 0.99 -17.57
CA TYR A 41 5.38 2.30 -16.93
C TYR A 41 3.93 2.74 -16.86
N LYS A 42 3.10 2.32 -17.83
CA LYS A 42 1.65 2.50 -17.75
C LYS A 42 1.06 1.77 -16.54
N LEU A 43 1.47 0.52 -16.29
CA LEU A 43 1.05 -0.24 -15.11
C LEU A 43 1.55 0.39 -13.81
N PHE A 44 2.77 0.92 -13.77
CA PHE A 44 3.25 1.68 -12.62
C PHE A 44 2.38 2.89 -12.32
N GLY A 45 1.99 3.63 -13.35
CA GLY A 45 1.10 4.77 -13.19
C GLY A 45 -0.28 4.35 -12.66
N ILE A 46 -0.86 3.29 -13.22
CA ILE A 46 -2.14 2.73 -12.73
C ILE A 46 -2.01 2.26 -11.28
N MET A 47 -0.92 1.58 -10.94
CA MET A 47 -0.63 1.12 -9.58
C MET A 47 -0.56 2.28 -8.59
N ALA A 48 0.09 3.39 -8.95
CA ALA A 48 0.19 4.59 -8.13
C ALA A 48 -1.18 5.26 -7.93
N VAL A 49 -1.98 5.37 -8.98
CA VAL A 49 -3.34 5.91 -8.89
C VAL A 49 -4.24 5.02 -8.01
N VAL A 50 -4.18 3.70 -8.17
CA VAL A 50 -4.93 2.74 -7.33
C VAL A 50 -4.52 2.86 -5.86
N LEU A 51 -3.21 3.03 -5.59
CA LEU A 51 -2.71 3.25 -4.25
C LEU A 51 -3.27 4.53 -3.63
N GLY A 52 -3.08 5.68 -4.29
CA GLY A 52 -3.51 6.97 -3.77
C GLY A 52 -5.02 7.09 -3.63
N LEU A 53 -5.79 6.66 -4.64
CA LEU A 53 -7.25 6.67 -4.56
C LEU A 53 -7.76 5.68 -3.50
N GLY A 54 -7.18 4.49 -3.41
CA GLY A 54 -7.56 3.50 -2.40
C GLY A 54 -7.34 3.99 -0.98
N ASP A 55 -6.17 4.57 -0.71
CA ASP A 55 -5.83 5.12 0.60
C ASP A 55 -6.66 6.37 0.95
N SER A 56 -7.11 7.16 -0.05
CA SER A 56 -7.91 8.34 0.20
C SER A 56 -9.22 8.04 0.94
N PHE A 57 -9.83 6.86 0.70
CA PHE A 57 -11.05 6.44 1.41
C PHE A 57 -10.87 6.27 2.92
N HIS A 58 -9.64 6.06 3.36
CA HIS A 58 -9.32 5.97 4.78
C HIS A 58 -8.69 7.27 5.31
N LEU A 59 -7.74 7.84 4.58
CA LEU A 59 -6.96 8.99 5.05
C LEU A 59 -7.77 10.29 5.05
N VAL A 60 -8.66 10.52 4.07
CA VAL A 60 -9.49 11.74 4.05
C VAL A 60 -10.48 11.76 5.23
N PRO A 61 -11.29 10.71 5.51
CA PRO A 61 -12.11 10.69 6.71
C PRO A 61 -11.30 10.81 8.01
N ARG A 62 -10.09 10.24 8.05
CA ARG A 62 -9.20 10.36 9.20
C ARG A 62 -8.74 11.80 9.42
N ALA A 63 -8.30 12.49 8.38
CA ALA A 63 -7.91 13.89 8.43
C ALA A 63 -9.08 14.79 8.89
N ILE A 64 -10.27 14.59 8.34
CA ILE A 64 -11.47 15.33 8.75
C ILE A 64 -11.78 15.06 10.22
N ALA A 65 -11.74 13.81 10.67
CA ALA A 65 -12.00 13.42 12.04
C ALA A 65 -11.02 14.09 13.02
N LEU A 66 -9.72 14.08 12.69
CA LEU A 66 -8.68 14.71 13.52
C LEU A 66 -8.83 16.23 13.63
N CYS A 67 -9.30 16.86 12.55
CA CYS A 67 -9.47 18.31 12.49
C CYS A 67 -10.82 18.81 13.03
N THR A 68 -11.78 17.90 13.29
CA THR A 68 -13.15 18.27 13.71
C THR A 68 -13.54 17.66 15.05
N THR A 69 -14.34 16.59 15.01
CA THR A 69 -15.05 16.04 16.17
C THR A 69 -14.38 14.81 16.81
N GLY A 70 -13.24 14.37 16.27
CA GLY A 70 -12.49 13.20 16.74
C GLY A 70 -12.83 11.91 16.00
N LEU A 71 -11.94 10.93 16.11
CA LEU A 71 -11.99 9.66 15.37
C LEU A 71 -13.24 8.82 15.72
N GLU A 72 -13.76 8.98 16.92
CA GLU A 72 -14.92 8.22 17.44
C GLU A 72 -16.18 8.44 16.61
N ASN A 73 -16.37 9.67 16.10
CA ASN A 73 -17.54 10.03 15.30
C ASN A 73 -17.44 9.58 13.84
N TYR A 74 -16.27 9.08 13.41
CA TYR A 74 -16.01 8.65 12.04
C TYR A 74 -15.76 7.15 11.92
N THR A 75 -16.10 6.37 12.92
CA THR A 75 -15.85 4.91 12.98
C THR A 75 -16.31 4.19 11.71
N THR A 76 -17.52 4.46 11.24
CA THR A 76 -18.08 3.85 10.02
C THR A 76 -17.29 4.22 8.78
N ALA A 77 -16.99 5.51 8.58
CA ALA A 77 -16.24 5.99 7.42
C ALA A 77 -14.81 5.43 7.41
N LEU A 78 -14.15 5.42 8.57
CA LEU A 78 -12.82 4.84 8.76
C LEU A 78 -12.81 3.33 8.48
N GLY A 79 -13.84 2.61 8.92
CA GLY A 79 -14.00 1.19 8.69
C GLY A 79 -14.20 0.84 7.21
N ILE A 80 -15.09 1.57 6.52
CA ILE A 80 -15.29 1.43 5.07
C ILE A 80 -13.99 1.76 4.33
N GLY A 81 -13.28 2.81 4.74
CA GLY A 81 -11.99 3.17 4.18
C GLY A 81 -10.97 2.04 4.34
N LYS A 82 -10.85 1.43 5.53
CA LYS A 82 -9.98 0.26 5.77
C LYS A 82 -10.35 -0.94 4.87
N PHE A 83 -11.65 -1.19 4.66
CA PHE A 83 -12.11 -2.24 3.76
C PHE A 83 -11.66 -1.97 2.32
N ILE A 84 -11.93 -0.76 1.79
CA ILE A 84 -11.54 -0.36 0.43
C ILE A 84 -10.02 -0.44 0.26
N THR A 85 -9.25 0.12 1.21
CA THR A 85 -7.79 0.05 1.20
C THR A 85 -7.29 -1.40 1.22
N SER A 86 -7.96 -2.32 1.92
CA SER A 86 -7.58 -3.74 1.91
C SER A 86 -7.70 -4.36 0.52
N ILE A 87 -8.73 -4.01 -0.23
CA ILE A 87 -8.95 -4.48 -1.60
C ILE A 87 -7.95 -3.83 -2.57
N THR A 88 -7.82 -2.49 -2.53
CA THR A 88 -6.94 -1.75 -3.45
C THR A 88 -5.47 -2.09 -3.24
N MET A 89 -5.05 -2.35 -2.00
CA MET A 89 -3.71 -2.84 -1.71
C MET A 89 -3.46 -4.25 -2.26
N THR A 90 -4.48 -5.11 -2.30
CA THR A 90 -4.35 -6.41 -2.96
C THR A 90 -4.15 -6.23 -4.46
N ILE A 91 -4.93 -5.34 -5.09
CA ILE A 91 -4.78 -4.99 -6.52
C ILE A 91 -3.40 -4.39 -6.78
N PHE A 92 -2.91 -3.48 -5.92
CA PHE A 92 -1.57 -2.91 -6.00
C PHE A 92 -0.48 -3.99 -6.10
N TYR A 93 -0.52 -5.02 -5.24
CA TYR A 93 0.46 -6.11 -5.26
C TYR A 93 0.31 -7.03 -6.47
N ILE A 94 -0.91 -7.26 -6.97
CA ILE A 94 -1.12 -7.97 -8.25
C ILE A 94 -0.47 -7.19 -9.40
N ILE A 95 -0.66 -5.87 -9.47
CA ILE A 95 -0.06 -5.03 -10.51
C ILE A 95 1.47 -5.06 -10.38
N LEU A 96 2.00 -4.96 -9.16
CA LEU A 96 3.45 -5.02 -8.90
C LEU A 96 4.05 -6.36 -9.35
N TYR A 97 3.33 -7.47 -9.16
CA TYR A 97 3.72 -8.78 -9.69
C TYR A 97 3.76 -8.78 -11.23
N HIS A 98 2.79 -8.16 -11.91
CA HIS A 98 2.80 -8.06 -13.37
C HIS A 98 3.92 -7.15 -13.88
N ILE A 99 4.23 -6.06 -13.18
CA ILE A 99 5.38 -5.19 -13.45
C ILE A 99 6.67 -6.02 -13.39
N TRP A 100 6.86 -6.85 -12.36
CA TRP A 100 8.00 -7.76 -12.27
C TRP A 100 8.09 -8.68 -13.49
N ARG A 101 6.97 -9.30 -13.90
CA ARG A 101 6.95 -10.18 -15.09
C ARG A 101 7.37 -9.47 -16.37
N ILE A 102 6.90 -8.23 -16.57
CA ILE A 102 7.24 -7.44 -17.76
C ILE A 102 8.71 -7.01 -17.67
N ARG A 103 9.15 -6.50 -16.52
CA ARG A 103 10.51 -6.01 -16.30
C ARG A 103 11.58 -7.03 -16.66
N TYR A 104 11.38 -8.26 -16.22
CA TYR A 104 12.34 -9.35 -16.41
C TYR A 104 11.94 -10.33 -17.51
N ASN A 105 10.99 -9.95 -18.37
CA ASN A 105 10.50 -10.78 -19.50
C ASN A 105 10.19 -12.22 -19.09
N VAL A 106 9.58 -12.42 -17.92
CA VAL A 106 9.31 -13.73 -17.33
C VAL A 106 8.20 -14.43 -18.11
N LYS A 107 8.58 -15.47 -18.85
CA LYS A 107 7.66 -16.41 -19.52
C LYS A 107 7.49 -17.67 -18.67
N GLY A 108 6.27 -18.16 -18.56
CA GLY A 108 6.00 -19.35 -17.74
C GLY A 108 5.73 -18.99 -16.27
N GLN A 109 6.31 -19.74 -15.33
CA GLN A 109 6.08 -19.63 -13.87
C GLN A 109 4.60 -19.71 -13.48
N LYS A 110 3.86 -20.63 -14.10
CA LYS A 110 2.42 -20.81 -13.86
C LYS A 110 2.08 -21.00 -12.38
N ASN A 111 2.89 -21.76 -11.66
CA ASN A 111 2.68 -22.03 -10.23
C ASN A 111 2.78 -20.77 -9.38
N THR A 112 3.77 -19.89 -9.65
CA THR A 112 3.90 -18.61 -8.96
C THR A 112 2.71 -17.70 -9.25
N THR A 113 2.26 -17.66 -10.51
CA THR A 113 1.06 -16.90 -10.90
C THR A 113 -0.17 -17.38 -10.16
N ILE A 114 -0.41 -18.70 -10.13
CA ILE A 114 -1.52 -19.30 -9.41
C ILE A 114 -1.44 -18.96 -7.92
N ALA A 115 -0.26 -19.08 -7.30
CA ALA A 115 -0.07 -18.76 -5.88
C ALA A 115 -0.44 -17.30 -5.58
N ILE A 116 0.03 -16.33 -6.38
CA ILE A 116 -0.30 -14.90 -6.21
C ILE A 116 -1.80 -14.66 -6.29
N TYR A 117 -2.47 -15.23 -7.31
CA TYR A 117 -3.91 -15.03 -7.47
C TYR A 117 -4.74 -15.74 -6.41
N LEU A 118 -4.32 -16.94 -5.96
CA LEU A 118 -4.99 -17.64 -4.85
C LEU A 118 -4.88 -16.85 -3.55
N LEU A 119 -3.70 -16.33 -3.21
CA LEU A 119 -3.50 -15.51 -2.02
C LEU A 119 -4.30 -14.20 -2.09
N ALA A 120 -4.33 -13.57 -3.27
CA ALA A 120 -5.13 -12.38 -3.50
C ALA A 120 -6.64 -12.65 -3.35
N LEU A 121 -7.13 -13.73 -3.96
CA LEU A 121 -8.53 -14.15 -3.85
C LEU A 121 -8.89 -14.47 -2.40
N LEU A 122 -8.06 -15.26 -1.71
CA LEU A 122 -8.27 -15.62 -0.30
C LEU A 122 -8.37 -14.36 0.57
N ARG A 123 -7.47 -13.39 0.37
CA ARG A 123 -7.52 -12.13 1.11
C ARG A 123 -8.82 -11.36 0.84
N ILE A 124 -9.20 -11.22 -0.44
CA ILE A 124 -10.42 -10.51 -0.82
C ILE A 124 -11.63 -11.20 -0.19
N VAL A 125 -11.73 -12.52 -0.29
CA VAL A 125 -12.82 -13.30 0.33
C VAL A 125 -12.85 -13.06 1.85
N LEU A 126 -11.71 -13.14 2.53
CA LEU A 126 -11.63 -12.87 3.97
C LEU A 126 -12.07 -11.45 4.34
N CYS A 127 -11.83 -10.44 3.49
CA CYS A 127 -12.30 -9.08 3.73
C CYS A 127 -13.83 -8.94 3.68
N PHE A 128 -14.53 -9.78 2.92
CA PHE A 128 -16.00 -9.74 2.81
C PHE A 128 -16.73 -10.42 3.96
N PHE A 129 -16.05 -11.14 4.83
CA PHE A 129 -16.69 -11.77 5.97
C PHE A 129 -17.22 -10.72 6.97
N PRO A 130 -18.48 -10.83 7.42
CA PRO A 130 -19.09 -9.87 8.35
C PRO A 130 -18.38 -9.81 9.70
N GLN A 131 -17.67 -10.86 10.08
CA GLN A 131 -16.88 -10.94 11.31
C GLN A 131 -15.72 -9.93 11.35
N ASN A 132 -15.35 -9.32 10.22
CA ASN A 132 -14.41 -8.19 10.23
C ASN A 132 -14.94 -6.98 11.00
N ALA A 133 -16.26 -6.88 11.15
CA ALA A 133 -16.94 -5.79 11.88
C ALA A 133 -16.39 -4.40 11.50
N TRP A 134 -16.26 -4.13 10.22
CA TRP A 134 -15.59 -2.94 9.67
C TRP A 134 -16.13 -1.61 10.24
N THR A 135 -17.41 -1.57 10.55
CA THR A 135 -18.09 -0.37 11.07
C THR A 135 -18.13 -0.31 12.58
N SER A 136 -17.53 -1.26 13.27
CA SER A 136 -17.47 -1.32 14.74
C SER A 136 -16.21 -0.63 15.27
N SER A 137 -16.34 0.05 16.40
CA SER A 137 -15.21 0.57 17.17
C SER A 137 -14.37 -0.53 17.83
N ALA A 138 -14.94 -1.72 17.99
CA ALA A 138 -14.31 -2.89 18.60
C ALA A 138 -14.17 -4.04 17.57
N ALA A 139 -13.56 -3.77 16.42
CA ALA A 139 -13.30 -4.78 15.41
C ALA A 139 -12.34 -5.87 15.95
N PRO A 140 -12.64 -7.18 15.78
CA PRO A 140 -11.83 -8.23 16.39
C PRO A 140 -10.45 -8.32 15.73
N LEU A 141 -9.38 -8.30 16.54
CA LEU A 141 -7.99 -8.41 16.10
C LEU A 141 -7.73 -9.68 15.29
N SER A 142 -8.37 -10.80 15.69
CA SER A 142 -8.22 -12.09 14.99
C SER A 142 -8.54 -12.01 13.50
N TRP A 143 -9.62 -11.32 13.12
CA TRP A 143 -9.99 -11.11 11.72
C TRP A 143 -9.04 -10.14 11.02
N GLY A 144 -8.49 -9.17 11.77
CA GLY A 144 -7.36 -8.35 11.31
C GLY A 144 -6.16 -9.21 10.91
N ILE A 145 -5.81 -10.21 11.73
CA ILE A 145 -4.70 -11.14 11.45
C ILE A 145 -5.05 -12.05 10.27
N TYR A 146 -6.21 -12.72 10.30
CA TYR A 146 -6.59 -13.70 9.27
C TYR A 146 -6.54 -13.13 7.85
N ARG A 147 -7.10 -11.93 7.62
CA ARG A 147 -7.06 -11.31 6.28
C ARG A 147 -5.66 -10.81 5.89
N ASN A 148 -4.76 -10.59 6.85
CA ASN A 148 -3.41 -10.13 6.56
C ASN A 148 -2.39 -11.27 6.37
N ILE A 149 -2.68 -12.51 6.78
CA ILE A 149 -1.82 -13.67 6.51
C ILE A 149 -1.61 -13.86 4.99
N PRO A 150 -2.65 -14.02 4.15
CA PRO A 150 -2.44 -14.18 2.71
C PRO A 150 -1.77 -12.97 2.06
N PHE A 151 -2.01 -11.77 2.59
CA PHE A 151 -1.35 -10.56 2.12
C PHE A 151 0.16 -10.55 2.40
N THR A 152 0.54 -10.94 3.60
CA THR A 152 1.96 -11.05 4.00
C THR A 152 2.67 -12.12 3.18
N LEU A 153 2.04 -13.28 2.97
CA LEU A 153 2.60 -14.34 2.12
C LEU A 153 2.79 -13.87 0.67
N MET A 154 1.81 -13.14 0.12
CA MET A 154 1.93 -12.53 -1.22
C MET A 154 3.07 -11.51 -1.26
N GLY A 155 3.21 -10.67 -0.23
CA GLY A 155 4.32 -9.72 -0.09
C GLY A 155 5.68 -10.42 -0.05
N ILE A 156 5.83 -11.50 0.73
CA ILE A 156 7.06 -12.30 0.81
C ILE A 156 7.42 -12.88 -0.56
N LEU A 157 6.45 -13.44 -1.28
CA LEU A 157 6.70 -13.96 -2.63
C LEU A 157 7.25 -12.87 -3.55
N ILE A 158 6.64 -11.68 -3.56
CA ILE A 158 7.06 -10.57 -4.42
C ILE A 158 8.44 -10.04 -4.00
N ILE A 159 8.74 -9.97 -2.70
CA ILE A 159 10.09 -9.64 -2.19
C ILE A 159 11.13 -10.58 -2.78
N VAL A 160 10.91 -11.90 -2.68
CA VAL A 160 11.83 -12.92 -3.19
C VAL A 160 12.02 -12.79 -4.69
N LEU A 161 10.92 -12.56 -5.44
CA LEU A 161 10.96 -12.40 -6.89
C LEU A 161 11.81 -11.18 -7.31
N PHE A 162 11.56 -10.00 -6.73
CA PHE A 162 12.35 -8.81 -7.05
C PHE A 162 13.79 -8.91 -6.58
N TYR A 163 14.03 -9.48 -5.40
CA TYR A 163 15.39 -9.67 -4.87
C TYR A 163 16.25 -10.54 -5.78
N LYS A 164 15.73 -11.71 -6.18
CA LYS A 164 16.46 -12.63 -7.08
C LYS A 164 16.68 -12.01 -8.45
N SER A 165 15.60 -11.57 -9.10
CA SER A 165 15.66 -11.07 -10.47
C SER A 165 16.50 -9.81 -10.64
N SER A 166 16.44 -8.89 -9.67
CA SER A 166 17.27 -7.67 -9.73
C SER A 166 18.76 -7.96 -9.63
N ARG A 167 19.15 -9.00 -8.90
CA ARG A 167 20.55 -9.44 -8.79
C ARG A 167 20.99 -10.22 -10.02
N GLU A 168 20.19 -11.17 -10.47
CA GLU A 168 20.50 -11.99 -11.66
C GLU A 168 20.69 -11.13 -12.92
N HIS A 169 19.90 -10.06 -13.06
CA HIS A 169 19.96 -9.16 -14.21
C HIS A 169 20.82 -7.91 -13.97
N ASN A 170 21.50 -7.78 -12.81
CA ASN A 170 22.25 -6.56 -12.44
C ASN A 170 21.42 -5.26 -12.59
N ASP A 171 20.14 -5.31 -12.30
CA ASP A 171 19.19 -4.21 -12.51
C ASP A 171 19.41 -3.09 -11.50
N LYS A 172 20.21 -2.10 -11.85
CA LYS A 172 20.53 -0.95 -10.98
C LYS A 172 19.33 -0.08 -10.65
N LEU A 173 18.29 -0.06 -11.50
CA LEU A 173 17.10 0.78 -11.29
C LEU A 173 16.13 0.15 -10.29
N PHE A 174 15.95 -1.17 -10.35
CA PHE A 174 15.01 -1.91 -9.50
C PHE A 174 15.66 -2.65 -8.33
N LYS A 175 16.97 -2.47 -8.12
CA LYS A 175 17.73 -3.19 -7.09
C LYS A 175 17.14 -3.06 -5.67
N ASN A 176 16.47 -1.96 -5.38
CA ASN A 176 15.90 -1.65 -4.07
C ASN A 176 14.38 -1.91 -4.00
N MET A 177 13.74 -2.40 -5.06
CA MET A 177 12.29 -2.63 -5.07
C MET A 177 11.85 -3.60 -3.97
N TRP A 178 12.58 -4.69 -3.78
CA TRP A 178 12.31 -5.64 -2.71
C TRP A 178 12.39 -5.01 -1.31
N LEU A 179 13.32 -4.06 -1.12
CA LEU A 179 13.55 -3.40 0.16
C LEU A 179 12.38 -2.49 0.54
N THR A 180 11.79 -1.78 -0.42
CA THR A 180 10.60 -0.95 -0.15
C THR A 180 9.45 -1.79 0.38
N ILE A 181 9.28 -3.01 -0.13
CA ILE A 181 8.23 -3.94 0.31
C ILE A 181 8.54 -4.46 1.72
N VAL A 182 9.81 -4.84 1.99
CA VAL A 182 10.25 -5.27 3.34
C VAL A 182 9.99 -4.18 4.37
N ILE A 183 10.37 -2.93 4.07
CA ILE A 183 10.15 -1.78 4.96
C ILE A 183 8.64 -1.56 5.19
N SER A 184 7.84 -1.60 4.11
CA SER A 184 6.40 -1.44 4.21
C SER A 184 5.77 -2.48 5.15
N PHE A 185 6.07 -3.76 4.99
CA PHE A 185 5.55 -4.82 5.88
C PHE A 185 6.13 -4.75 7.27
N GLY A 186 7.43 -4.41 7.40
CA GLY A 186 8.09 -4.26 8.69
C GLY A 186 7.43 -3.22 9.60
N PHE A 187 6.92 -2.14 9.02
CA PHE A 187 6.16 -1.14 9.77
C PHE A 187 4.67 -1.47 9.87
N TYR A 188 4.10 -2.16 8.88
CA TYR A 188 2.68 -2.49 8.87
C TYR A 188 2.30 -3.58 9.88
N ILE A 189 3.10 -4.64 9.99
CA ILE A 189 2.79 -5.78 10.87
C ILE A 189 2.66 -5.35 12.34
N PRO A 190 3.58 -4.55 12.92
CA PRO A 190 3.41 -4.04 14.28
C PRO A 190 2.13 -3.22 14.46
N VAL A 191 1.74 -2.42 13.47
CA VAL A 191 0.49 -1.65 13.54
C VAL A 191 -0.72 -2.58 13.61
N VAL A 192 -0.77 -3.62 12.77
CA VAL A 192 -1.89 -4.58 12.78
C VAL A 192 -2.00 -5.31 14.11
N LEU A 193 -0.88 -5.62 14.75
CA LEU A 193 -0.85 -6.45 15.96
C LEU A 193 -1.04 -5.64 17.24
N PHE A 194 -0.56 -4.40 17.30
CA PHE A 194 -0.38 -3.70 18.57
C PHE A 194 -1.00 -2.30 18.62
N ALA A 195 -1.54 -1.76 17.53
CA ALA A 195 -2.06 -0.38 17.54
C ALA A 195 -3.25 -0.19 18.50
N ASP A 196 -4.06 -1.23 18.72
CA ASP A 196 -5.18 -1.20 19.67
C ASP A 196 -4.70 -1.20 21.13
N MET A 197 -3.51 -1.76 21.41
CA MET A 197 -2.92 -1.80 22.75
C MET A 197 -2.05 -0.56 23.02
N VAL A 198 -1.33 -0.09 22.02
CA VAL A 198 -0.40 1.04 22.10
C VAL A 198 -0.67 2.00 20.94
N PRO A 199 -1.50 3.02 21.10
CA PRO A 199 -1.92 3.94 20.02
C PRO A 199 -0.76 4.61 19.28
N MET A 200 0.36 4.88 19.96
CA MET A 200 1.57 5.46 19.34
C MET A 200 2.16 4.60 18.22
N ILE A 201 1.92 3.28 18.23
CA ILE A 201 2.37 2.38 17.15
C ILE A 201 1.70 2.75 15.82
N GLY A 202 0.53 3.38 15.84
CA GLY A 202 -0.11 3.93 14.64
C GLY A 202 0.78 4.90 13.85
N MET A 203 1.73 5.60 14.49
CA MET A 203 2.68 6.48 13.81
C MET A 203 3.62 5.73 12.83
N LEU A 204 3.79 4.42 13.00
CA LEU A 204 4.54 3.58 12.05
C LEU A 204 3.88 3.51 10.66
N MET A 205 2.65 3.97 10.52
CA MET A 205 2.01 4.14 9.21
C MET A 205 2.73 5.19 8.34
N ILE A 206 3.37 6.20 8.95
CA ILE A 206 4.13 7.22 8.20
C ILE A 206 5.31 6.59 7.45
N PRO A 207 6.28 5.91 8.08
CA PRO A 207 7.37 5.26 7.35
C PRO A 207 6.90 4.14 6.42
N LYS A 208 5.80 3.43 6.74
CA LYS A 208 5.16 2.50 5.81
C LYS A 208 4.73 3.22 4.52
N THR A 209 4.06 4.36 4.64
CA THR A 209 3.59 5.17 3.52
C THR A 209 4.76 5.71 2.69
N LEU A 210 5.83 6.17 3.34
CA LEU A 210 7.06 6.58 2.64
C LEU A 210 7.69 5.44 1.83
N ALA A 211 7.60 4.20 2.28
CA ALA A 211 8.06 3.04 1.51
C ALA A 211 7.25 2.85 0.21
N TYR A 212 5.93 3.13 0.23
CA TYR A 212 5.11 3.11 -0.98
C TYR A 212 5.45 4.26 -1.93
N VAL A 213 5.67 5.47 -1.39
CA VAL A 213 6.15 6.61 -2.21
C VAL A 213 7.48 6.23 -2.89
N TRP A 214 8.39 5.59 -2.17
CA TRP A 214 9.64 5.12 -2.74
C TRP A 214 9.43 4.07 -3.83
N THR A 215 8.49 3.13 -3.65
CA THR A 215 8.11 2.16 -4.69
C THR A 215 7.68 2.87 -5.98
N VAL A 216 6.78 3.85 -5.87
CA VAL A 216 6.29 4.64 -7.02
C VAL A 216 7.44 5.46 -7.64
N TRP A 217 8.29 6.05 -6.81
CA TRP A 217 9.44 6.84 -7.26
C TRP A 217 10.44 6.01 -8.06
N ILE A 218 10.72 4.75 -7.66
CA ILE A 218 11.58 3.84 -8.42
C ILE A 218 11.04 3.68 -9.85
N GLY A 219 9.74 3.45 -10.01
CA GLY A 219 9.10 3.32 -11.33
C GLY A 219 9.19 4.61 -12.14
N TYR A 220 8.90 5.76 -11.53
CA TYR A 220 9.00 7.06 -12.19
C TYR A 220 10.44 7.40 -12.62
N HIS A 221 11.41 7.15 -11.75
CA HIS A 221 12.83 7.37 -12.06
C HIS A 221 13.32 6.48 -13.19
N ALA A 222 12.91 5.21 -13.18
CA ALA A 222 13.25 4.26 -14.26
C ALA A 222 12.64 4.71 -15.59
N MET A 223 11.37 5.13 -15.59
CA MET A 223 10.72 5.69 -16.80
C MET A 223 11.49 6.88 -17.36
N LYS A 224 11.93 7.80 -16.51
CA LYS A 224 12.72 8.96 -16.95
C LYS A 224 14.09 8.60 -17.53
N LYS A 225 14.71 7.54 -17.01
CA LYS A 225 16.04 7.11 -17.49
C LYS A 225 15.99 6.29 -18.78
N GLU A 226 14.98 5.45 -18.92
CA GLU A 226 14.83 4.56 -20.07
C GLU A 226 14.03 5.20 -21.22
N GLY A 227 13.29 6.29 -20.96
CA GLY A 227 12.56 7.06 -21.96
C GLY A 227 13.36 8.18 -22.62
N LYS A 228 14.67 8.25 -22.34
CA LYS A 228 15.64 9.09 -23.04
C LYS A 228 16.40 8.25 -24.09
#